data_9adada7b47edf03de3ace14bf52b63c1
#
_entry.id   9adada7b47edf03de3ace14bf52b63c1
#
_cell.length_a   1.000
_cell.length_b   1.000
_cell.length_c   1.000
_cell.angle_alpha   90.00
_cell.angle_beta   90.00
_cell.angle_gamma   90.00
#
_symmetry.space_group_name_H-M   'P 1'
#
loop_
_entity.id
_entity.type
_entity.pdbx_description
1 polymer ?
#
loop_
_entity_poly.entity_id
_entity_poly.type
_entity_poly.pdbx_seq_one_letter_code
_entity_poly.pdbx_strand_id
1 'polypeptide(L)'
;VYKRQVWQWNHEPDDSLWSLAERSGYFRRRTNDICNNIIQAKNTLTQRTFGPCCTAEITVDAGNIREGDYAGIGVLQSKYGFLAVTKRAGEYALVLQKCGKNQEEKGEWSHYSDCMEPVECEIMKIQSESVELKIICDFRDGKDVAYFYRKSDGQWKEFGEPLSMVYSLEHFMGYRFAITYFSTKETGGTADFTNFKLQIVERPEDAMDKGE
;
A
#
# COMPACT_ATOMS: atom_id res chain seq x y z
N VAL A 1 -6.26 -8.40 29.94
CA VAL A 1 -6.17 -8.70 28.52
C VAL A 1 -5.38 -7.57 27.85
N TYR A 2 -4.11 -7.79 27.60
CA TYR A 2 -3.33 -6.87 26.75
C TYR A 2 -3.94 -6.91 25.35
N LYS A 3 -4.69 -5.87 24.97
CA LYS A 3 -5.05 -5.65 23.59
C LYS A 3 -3.73 -5.43 22.83
N ARG A 4 -3.29 -6.44 22.10
CA ARG A 4 -2.12 -6.29 21.23
C ARG A 4 -2.45 -5.19 20.24
N GLN A 5 -1.69 -4.09 20.25
CA GLN A 5 -1.77 -3.10 19.20
C GLN A 5 -1.24 -3.77 17.94
N VAL A 6 -2.16 -4.06 17.00
CA VAL A 6 -1.82 -4.67 15.71
C VAL A 6 -1.33 -3.63 14.71
N TRP A 7 -1.78 -2.38 14.87
CA TRP A 7 -1.39 -1.26 14.05
C TRP A 7 -0.19 -0.51 14.62
N GLN A 8 0.71 -0.06 13.75
CA GLN A 8 1.86 0.74 14.10
C GLN A 8 2.08 1.83 13.04
N TRP A 9 2.40 3.03 13.48
CA TRP A 9 2.87 4.08 12.60
C TRP A 9 4.29 3.76 12.10
N ASN A 10 4.55 4.05 10.83
CA ASN A 10 5.89 3.88 10.26
C ASN A 10 6.87 4.96 10.75
N HIS A 11 6.35 6.16 10.98
CA HIS A 11 7.04 7.30 11.60
C HIS A 11 6.21 7.84 12.75
N GLU A 12 6.77 8.79 13.51
CA GLU A 12 5.99 9.52 14.51
C GLU A 12 4.80 10.21 13.83
N PRO A 13 3.55 9.95 14.26
CA PRO A 13 2.38 10.48 13.64
C PRO A 13 2.15 11.96 14.01
N ASP A 14 1.59 12.71 13.07
CA ASP A 14 0.92 13.97 13.34
C ASP A 14 -0.57 13.72 13.48
N ASP A 15 -1.09 13.83 14.71
CA ASP A 15 -2.49 13.52 15.03
C ASP A 15 -3.50 14.47 14.37
N SER A 16 -3.06 15.62 13.87
CA SER A 16 -3.92 16.53 13.11
C SER A 16 -4.22 16.05 11.68
N LEU A 17 -3.46 15.07 11.19
CA LEU A 17 -3.53 14.59 9.82
C LEU A 17 -4.35 13.31 9.63
N TRP A 18 -5.04 12.86 10.68
CA TRP A 18 -5.91 11.70 10.57
C TRP A 18 -7.14 11.81 11.50
N SER A 19 -8.19 11.10 11.15
CA SER A 19 -9.40 11.05 11.96
C SER A 19 -10.18 9.76 11.73
N LEU A 20 -10.74 9.20 12.79
CA LEU A 20 -11.76 8.14 12.77
C LEU A 20 -13.17 8.68 13.04
N ALA A 21 -13.29 9.95 13.39
CA ALA A 21 -14.56 10.55 13.83
C ALA A 21 -15.23 11.45 12.78
N GLU A 22 -14.45 12.08 11.89
CA GLU A 22 -14.98 13.05 10.92
C GLU A 22 -15.89 12.42 9.86
N ARG A 23 -15.60 11.18 9.48
CA ARG A 23 -16.46 10.39 8.60
C ARG A 23 -16.66 9.02 9.23
N SER A 24 -17.86 8.77 9.73
CA SER A 24 -18.17 7.52 10.41
C SER A 24 -17.88 6.29 9.55
N GLY A 25 -17.15 5.30 10.09
CA GLY A 25 -16.75 4.08 9.40
C GLY A 25 -15.52 4.22 8.48
N TYR A 26 -14.91 5.40 8.46
CA TYR A 26 -13.72 5.64 7.64
C TYR A 26 -12.52 6.08 8.47
N PHE A 27 -11.34 5.68 8.03
CA PHE A 27 -10.08 6.25 8.45
C PHE A 27 -9.70 7.35 7.46
N ARG A 28 -9.91 8.62 7.85
CA ARG A 28 -9.58 9.79 7.03
C ARG A 28 -8.13 10.18 7.20
N ARG A 29 -7.49 10.51 6.09
CA ARG A 29 -6.11 10.96 6.02
C ARG A 29 -6.00 12.30 5.31
N ARG A 30 -5.05 13.12 5.79
CA ARG A 30 -4.65 14.41 5.21
C ARG A 30 -3.16 14.47 5.02
N THR A 31 -2.70 15.42 4.20
CA THR A 31 -1.28 15.72 4.04
C THR A 31 -1.01 17.19 4.30
N ASN A 32 0.12 17.49 4.91
CA ASN A 32 0.66 18.84 5.11
C ASN A 32 2.08 19.00 4.54
N ASP A 33 2.67 17.93 4.05
CA ASP A 33 3.99 17.88 3.43
C ASP A 33 3.93 17.26 2.03
N ILE A 34 4.88 17.65 1.19
CA ILE A 34 5.11 17.04 -0.11
C ILE A 34 6.22 16.01 0.03
N CYS A 35 5.98 14.80 -0.47
CA CYS A 35 7.00 13.76 -0.55
C CYS A 35 6.82 12.93 -1.82
N ASN A 36 7.88 12.21 -2.22
CA ASN A 36 7.91 11.53 -3.51
C ASN A 36 7.56 10.04 -3.43
N ASN A 37 7.52 9.47 -2.22
CA ASN A 37 7.33 8.03 -2.07
C ASN A 37 6.74 7.66 -0.70
N ILE A 38 6.30 6.41 -0.60
CA ILE A 38 5.68 5.84 0.61
C ILE A 38 6.63 5.81 1.83
N ILE A 39 7.95 5.71 1.62
CA ILE A 39 8.93 5.66 2.73
C ILE A 39 8.99 7.01 3.44
N GLN A 40 8.90 8.10 2.69
CA GLN A 40 8.92 9.47 3.22
C GLN A 40 7.55 9.91 3.77
N ALA A 41 6.47 9.21 3.35
CA ALA A 41 5.11 9.60 3.70
C ALA A 41 4.87 9.50 5.20
N LYS A 42 4.57 10.65 5.85
CA LYS A 42 4.15 10.69 7.25
C LYS A 42 2.83 9.97 7.46
N ASN A 43 2.58 9.56 8.70
CA ASN A 43 1.34 8.89 9.10
C ASN A 43 1.00 7.64 8.26
N THR A 44 1.98 6.95 7.73
CA THR A 44 1.77 5.65 7.11
C THR A 44 1.44 4.64 8.21
N LEU A 45 0.22 4.11 8.17
CA LEU A 45 -0.28 3.15 9.16
C LEU A 45 0.02 1.73 8.68
N THR A 46 0.71 0.95 9.51
CA THR A 46 1.21 -0.35 9.10
C THR A 46 0.71 -1.49 9.97
N GLN A 47 0.58 -2.67 9.35
CA GLN A 47 0.27 -3.93 10.03
C GLN A 47 1.19 -5.04 9.52
N ARG A 48 1.60 -5.97 10.42
CA ARG A 48 2.49 -7.07 10.07
C ARG A 48 1.87 -8.00 9.04
N THR A 49 2.73 -8.53 8.17
CA THR A 49 2.42 -9.70 7.34
C THR A 49 2.63 -10.99 8.13
N PHE A 50 2.04 -12.10 7.69
CA PHE A 50 2.07 -13.40 8.34
C PHE A 50 2.28 -14.51 7.31
N GLY A 51 3.10 -15.50 7.67
CA GLY A 51 3.17 -16.75 6.91
C GLY A 51 2.04 -17.74 7.29
N PRO A 52 1.77 -18.77 6.45
CA PRO A 52 2.42 -19.07 5.17
C PRO A 52 2.03 -18.09 4.06
N CYS A 53 0.78 -17.65 4.02
CA CYS A 53 0.26 -16.60 3.16
C CYS A 53 -0.64 -15.67 3.96
N CYS A 54 -0.69 -14.41 3.58
CA CYS A 54 -1.65 -13.47 4.14
C CYS A 54 -2.13 -12.48 3.10
N THR A 55 -3.32 -11.92 3.33
CA THR A 55 -3.93 -10.95 2.44
C THR A 55 -4.39 -9.75 3.23
N ALA A 56 -4.29 -8.58 2.61
CA ALA A 56 -4.92 -7.37 3.09
C ALA A 56 -5.81 -6.78 2.00
N GLU A 57 -7.06 -6.48 2.36
CA GLU A 57 -8.05 -5.81 1.52
C GLU A 57 -8.39 -4.46 2.11
N ILE A 58 -8.70 -3.49 1.26
CA ILE A 58 -9.13 -2.18 1.67
C ILE A 58 -9.98 -1.52 0.57
N THR A 59 -10.93 -0.68 0.98
CA THR A 59 -11.61 0.25 0.09
C THR A 59 -10.98 1.63 0.26
N VAL A 60 -10.55 2.23 -0.84
CA VAL A 60 -10.00 3.58 -0.90
C VAL A 60 -11.03 4.49 -1.55
N ASP A 61 -11.46 5.54 -0.85
CA ASP A 61 -12.26 6.63 -1.40
C ASP A 61 -11.34 7.84 -1.62
N ALA A 62 -11.08 8.12 -2.89
CA ALA A 62 -10.17 9.14 -3.37
C ALA A 62 -10.88 10.40 -3.90
N GLY A 63 -12.18 10.57 -3.64
CA GLY A 63 -12.96 11.68 -4.19
C GLY A 63 -12.44 13.08 -3.89
N ASN A 64 -11.66 13.25 -2.82
CA ASN A 64 -11.12 14.54 -2.40
C ASN A 64 -9.59 14.64 -2.51
N ILE A 65 -8.93 13.73 -3.20
CA ILE A 65 -7.50 13.87 -3.49
C ILE A 65 -7.23 14.96 -4.52
N ARG A 66 -6.04 15.55 -4.47
CA ARG A 66 -5.57 16.56 -5.39
C ARG A 66 -4.68 16.01 -6.49
N GLU A 67 -4.31 16.88 -7.43
CA GLU A 67 -3.36 16.55 -8.50
C GLU A 67 -2.02 16.08 -7.93
N GLY A 68 -1.58 14.90 -8.36
CA GLY A 68 -0.34 14.30 -7.91
C GLY A 68 -0.38 13.66 -6.54
N ASP A 69 -1.56 13.52 -5.93
CA ASP A 69 -1.75 12.74 -4.71
C ASP A 69 -1.78 11.25 -5.00
N TYR A 70 -1.39 10.45 -4.00
CA TYR A 70 -1.46 9.00 -4.03
C TYR A 70 -2.08 8.47 -2.75
N ALA A 71 -3.15 7.69 -2.89
CA ALA A 71 -3.86 7.06 -1.77
C ALA A 71 -4.02 5.56 -2.00
N GLY A 72 -3.58 4.71 -1.07
CA GLY A 72 -3.65 3.28 -1.30
C GLY A 72 -3.08 2.40 -0.21
N ILE A 73 -2.76 1.17 -0.62
CA ILE A 73 -2.18 0.13 0.22
C ILE A 73 -0.89 -0.41 -0.42
N GLY A 74 0.10 -0.70 0.39
CA GLY A 74 1.37 -1.28 -0.07
C GLY A 74 1.86 -2.41 0.80
N VAL A 75 2.91 -3.08 0.32
CA VAL A 75 3.82 -3.92 1.11
C VAL A 75 5.12 -3.15 1.28
N LEU A 76 5.43 -2.81 2.51
CA LEU A 76 6.48 -1.85 2.87
C LEU A 76 7.67 -2.52 3.53
N GLN A 77 8.82 -2.31 2.95
CA GLN A 77 10.16 -2.41 3.48
C GLN A 77 11.05 -1.50 2.62
N SER A 78 12.37 -1.61 2.66
CA SER A 78 13.28 -0.88 1.75
C SER A 78 12.94 -1.08 0.28
N LYS A 79 12.62 -2.31 -0.13
CA LYS A 79 12.01 -2.63 -1.42
C LYS A 79 10.51 -2.76 -1.22
N TYR A 80 9.73 -1.95 -1.88
CA TYR A 80 8.28 -1.92 -1.68
C TYR A 80 7.47 -1.99 -2.98
N GLY A 81 6.19 -2.34 -2.83
CA GLY A 81 5.16 -2.20 -3.84
C GLY A 81 3.96 -1.45 -3.26
N PHE A 82 3.45 -0.49 -3.99
CA PHE A 82 2.36 0.38 -3.56
C PHE A 82 1.29 0.51 -4.64
N LEU A 83 0.11 -0.01 -4.33
CA LEU A 83 -1.07 0.05 -5.18
C LEU A 83 -1.94 1.23 -4.74
N ALA A 84 -2.10 2.24 -5.59
CA ALA A 84 -2.71 3.51 -5.22
C ALA A 84 -3.59 4.12 -6.29
N VAL A 85 -4.57 4.88 -5.85
CA VAL A 85 -5.29 5.84 -6.69
C VAL A 85 -4.51 7.15 -6.70
N THR A 86 -4.37 7.73 -7.88
CA THR A 86 -3.79 9.05 -8.11
C THR A 86 -4.70 9.90 -8.99
N LYS A 87 -4.53 11.21 -8.96
CA LYS A 87 -5.23 12.15 -9.83
C LYS A 87 -4.25 12.87 -10.74
N ARG A 88 -4.55 12.90 -12.06
CA ARG A 88 -3.71 13.51 -13.10
C ARG A 88 -4.56 14.20 -14.16
N ALA A 89 -4.29 15.45 -14.40
CA ALA A 89 -5.06 16.27 -15.35
C ALA A 89 -6.58 16.17 -15.14
N GLY A 90 -7.01 16.16 -13.87
CA GLY A 90 -8.40 16.04 -13.47
C GLY A 90 -8.99 14.63 -13.51
N GLU A 91 -8.24 13.63 -13.96
CA GLU A 91 -8.69 12.25 -14.11
C GLU A 91 -8.07 11.34 -13.06
N TYR A 92 -8.82 10.31 -12.64
CA TYR A 92 -8.33 9.30 -11.71
C TYR A 92 -7.64 8.16 -12.44
N ALA A 93 -6.55 7.69 -11.87
CA ALA A 93 -5.84 6.51 -12.33
C ALA A 93 -5.49 5.60 -11.13
N LEU A 94 -5.56 4.29 -11.36
CA LEU A 94 -4.97 3.29 -10.49
C LEU A 94 -3.54 3.04 -10.97
N VAL A 95 -2.59 3.03 -10.04
CA VAL A 95 -1.17 2.82 -10.34
C VAL A 95 -0.55 1.80 -9.40
N LEU A 96 0.38 1.00 -9.92
CA LEU A 96 1.28 0.19 -9.13
C LEU A 96 2.68 0.80 -9.18
N GLN A 97 3.11 1.35 -8.07
CA GLN A 97 4.47 1.85 -7.89
C GLN A 97 5.35 0.78 -7.24
N LYS A 98 6.55 0.62 -7.72
CA LYS A 98 7.59 -0.21 -7.10
C LYS A 98 8.87 0.59 -6.93
N CYS A 99 9.60 0.29 -5.86
CA CYS A 99 10.90 0.88 -5.59
C CYS A 99 11.80 -0.14 -4.90
N GLY A 100 13.09 -0.02 -5.11
CA GLY A 100 14.10 -0.88 -4.53
C GLY A 100 14.85 -1.70 -5.58
N LYS A 101 16.09 -2.08 -5.26
CA LYS A 101 16.93 -2.90 -6.10
C LYS A 101 16.55 -4.37 -6.02
N ASN A 102 16.71 -5.09 -7.12
CA ASN A 102 16.62 -6.55 -7.14
C ASN A 102 17.83 -7.16 -6.43
N GLN A 103 17.68 -8.39 -5.91
CA GLN A 103 18.79 -9.08 -5.23
C GLN A 103 19.99 -9.32 -6.16
N GLU A 104 19.75 -9.45 -7.47
CA GLU A 104 20.78 -9.66 -8.49
C GLU A 104 21.69 -8.43 -8.70
N GLU A 105 21.24 -7.25 -8.29
CA GLU A 105 22.01 -6.00 -8.38
C GLU A 105 22.89 -5.74 -7.15
N LYS A 106 23.04 -6.71 -6.25
CA LYS A 106 23.90 -6.64 -5.07
C LYS A 106 25.40 -6.69 -5.44
N GLY A 107 25.90 -5.59 -5.95
CA GLY A 107 27.30 -5.23 -5.78
C GLY A 107 27.44 -4.37 -4.53
N GLU A 108 28.30 -4.79 -3.59
CA GLU A 108 28.77 -4.03 -2.43
C GLU A 108 27.79 -3.04 -1.79
N TRP A 109 27.28 -3.36 -0.58
CA TRP A 109 26.67 -2.45 0.40
C TRP A 109 25.92 -1.23 -0.18
N SER A 110 25.06 -1.46 -1.15
CA SER A 110 24.21 -0.39 -1.64
C SER A 110 23.09 -0.13 -0.62
N HIS A 111 23.12 1.02 0.02
CA HIS A 111 22.07 1.46 0.91
C HIS A 111 20.76 1.58 0.11
N TYR A 112 19.72 0.84 0.49
CA TYR A 112 18.37 0.94 -0.10
C TYR A 112 17.74 2.32 0.16
N SER A 113 18.31 3.11 1.06
CA SER A 113 17.95 4.52 1.24
C SER A 113 18.08 5.37 -0.03
N ASP A 114 18.81 4.89 -1.04
CA ASP A 114 19.03 5.60 -2.30
C ASP A 114 17.91 5.37 -3.32
N CYS A 115 16.96 4.47 -3.06
CA CYS A 115 15.80 4.31 -3.92
C CYS A 115 14.73 5.36 -3.57
N MET A 116 15.00 6.61 -3.95
CA MET A 116 14.13 7.75 -3.68
C MET A 116 13.01 7.92 -4.70
N GLU A 117 13.14 7.33 -5.87
CA GLU A 117 12.18 7.49 -6.97
C GLU A 117 11.49 6.17 -7.29
N PRO A 118 10.18 6.05 -6.98
CA PRO A 118 9.40 4.89 -7.37
C PRO A 118 9.17 4.86 -8.88
N VAL A 119 9.14 3.66 -9.43
CA VAL A 119 8.75 3.42 -10.82
C VAL A 119 7.28 3.01 -10.86
N GLU A 120 6.49 3.66 -11.69
CA GLU A 120 5.13 3.23 -11.99
C GLU A 120 5.17 2.11 -13.02
N CYS A 121 4.95 0.89 -12.54
CA CYS A 121 5.04 -0.32 -13.34
C CYS A 121 3.75 -0.63 -14.11
N GLU A 122 2.63 -0.19 -13.58
CA GLU A 122 1.31 -0.38 -14.21
C GLU A 122 0.44 0.84 -13.93
N ILE A 123 -0.30 1.31 -14.95
CA ILE A 123 -1.19 2.47 -14.86
C ILE A 123 -2.48 2.16 -15.61
N MET A 124 -3.61 2.44 -14.97
CA MET A 124 -4.92 2.29 -15.59
C MET A 124 -5.83 3.47 -15.23
N LYS A 125 -6.42 4.09 -16.22
CA LYS A 125 -7.48 5.10 -16.01
C LYS A 125 -8.70 4.42 -15.38
N ILE A 126 -9.25 5.05 -14.34
CA ILE A 126 -10.46 4.60 -13.64
C ILE A 126 -11.50 5.73 -13.65
N GLN A 127 -12.78 5.35 -13.63
CA GLN A 127 -13.89 6.31 -13.58
C GLN A 127 -14.42 6.49 -12.15
N SER A 128 -14.25 5.48 -11.32
CA SER A 128 -14.70 5.51 -9.94
C SER A 128 -13.67 6.15 -9.02
N GLU A 129 -14.11 7.03 -8.15
CA GLU A 129 -13.32 7.61 -7.08
C GLU A 129 -13.09 6.61 -5.93
N SER A 130 -13.93 5.57 -5.86
CA SER A 130 -13.82 4.51 -4.84
C SER A 130 -13.40 3.21 -5.50
N VAL A 131 -12.36 2.58 -4.96
CA VAL A 131 -11.81 1.32 -5.45
C VAL A 131 -11.52 0.36 -4.31
N GLU A 132 -11.77 -0.93 -4.55
CA GLU A 132 -11.38 -2.01 -3.66
C GLU A 132 -10.05 -2.59 -4.13
N LEU A 133 -9.08 -2.64 -3.21
CA LEU A 133 -7.71 -3.09 -3.45
C LEU A 133 -7.39 -4.27 -2.56
N LYS A 134 -6.58 -5.21 -3.06
CA LYS A 134 -6.09 -6.38 -2.31
C LYS A 134 -4.62 -6.62 -2.61
N ILE A 135 -3.89 -7.03 -1.58
CA ILE A 135 -2.52 -7.56 -1.72
C ILE A 135 -2.49 -8.94 -1.07
N ILE A 136 -1.86 -9.89 -1.75
CA ILE A 136 -1.59 -11.22 -1.24
C ILE A 136 -0.08 -11.40 -1.11
N CYS A 137 0.42 -11.73 0.08
CA CYS A 137 1.81 -12.11 0.31
C CYS A 137 1.93 -13.61 0.45
N ASP A 138 2.78 -14.23 -0.36
CA ASP A 138 3.11 -15.67 -0.32
C ASP A 138 4.55 -15.86 0.15
N PHE A 139 4.71 -16.45 1.33
CA PHE A 139 6.01 -16.74 1.96
C PHE A 139 6.37 -18.22 1.91
N ARG A 140 5.56 -19.05 1.24
CA ARG A 140 5.79 -20.49 1.17
C ARG A 140 7.02 -20.80 0.33
N ASP A 141 7.74 -21.83 0.74
CA ASP A 141 8.89 -22.38 0.00
C ASP A 141 9.96 -21.31 -0.35
N GLY A 142 10.06 -20.25 0.46
CA GLY A 142 11.01 -19.15 0.22
C GLY A 142 10.69 -18.29 -1.00
N LYS A 143 9.46 -18.29 -1.49
CA LYS A 143 9.06 -17.47 -2.65
C LYS A 143 9.11 -15.99 -2.37
N ASP A 144 8.60 -15.57 -1.20
CA ASP A 144 8.57 -14.18 -0.75
C ASP A 144 8.06 -13.22 -1.84
N VAL A 145 6.80 -13.41 -2.27
CA VAL A 145 6.18 -12.67 -3.37
C VAL A 145 4.91 -11.96 -2.91
N ALA A 146 4.72 -10.72 -3.36
CA ALA A 146 3.46 -10.00 -3.18
C ALA A 146 2.75 -9.81 -4.52
N TYR A 147 1.47 -10.15 -4.57
CA TYR A 147 0.57 -10.01 -5.71
C TYR A 147 -0.42 -8.89 -5.44
N PHE A 148 -0.75 -8.11 -6.46
CA PHE A 148 -1.61 -6.94 -6.37
C PHE A 148 -2.89 -7.15 -7.15
N TYR A 149 -4.03 -6.77 -6.57
CA TYR A 149 -5.35 -6.97 -7.18
C TYR A 149 -6.22 -5.73 -6.98
N ARG A 150 -7.09 -5.50 -7.95
CA ARG A 150 -8.22 -4.59 -7.86
C ARG A 150 -9.53 -5.34 -8.04
N LYS A 151 -10.59 -4.88 -7.42
CA LYS A 151 -11.92 -5.44 -7.68
C LYS A 151 -12.55 -4.75 -8.89
N SER A 152 -13.09 -5.54 -9.80
CA SER A 152 -13.85 -5.07 -10.97
C SER A 152 -14.95 -6.07 -11.28
N ASP A 153 -16.17 -5.57 -11.43
CA ASP A 153 -17.35 -6.39 -11.70
C ASP A 153 -17.55 -7.51 -10.66
N GLY A 154 -17.30 -7.19 -9.38
CA GLY A 154 -17.41 -8.13 -8.27
C GLY A 154 -16.25 -9.13 -8.14
N GLN A 155 -15.29 -9.15 -9.07
CA GLN A 155 -14.18 -10.10 -9.09
C GLN A 155 -12.83 -9.43 -8.85
N TRP A 156 -11.93 -10.13 -8.17
CA TRP A 156 -10.53 -9.72 -8.03
C TRP A 156 -9.77 -9.99 -9.33
N LYS A 157 -9.17 -8.94 -9.88
CA LYS A 157 -8.33 -8.99 -11.09
C LYS A 157 -6.92 -8.55 -10.74
N GLU A 158 -5.93 -9.31 -11.18
CA GLU A 158 -4.53 -8.93 -11.02
C GLU A 158 -4.26 -7.54 -11.61
N PHE A 159 -3.33 -6.83 -11.00
CA PHE A 159 -2.93 -5.51 -11.43
C PHE A 159 -1.41 -5.36 -11.38
N GLY A 160 -0.80 -5.43 -12.54
CA GLY A 160 0.64 -5.38 -12.73
C GLY A 160 1.38 -6.64 -12.26
N GLU A 161 2.67 -6.66 -12.51
CA GLU A 161 3.55 -7.77 -12.15
C GLU A 161 3.75 -7.89 -10.63
N PRO A 162 3.92 -9.10 -10.10
CA PRO A 162 4.21 -9.31 -8.68
C PRO A 162 5.51 -8.63 -8.24
N LEU A 163 5.61 -8.35 -6.93
CA LEU A 163 6.84 -7.89 -6.29
C LEU A 163 7.56 -9.08 -5.66
N SER A 164 8.76 -9.41 -6.12
CA SER A 164 9.67 -10.28 -5.36
C SER A 164 10.14 -9.50 -4.14
N MET A 165 9.70 -9.95 -2.95
CA MET A 165 10.10 -9.38 -1.68
C MET A 165 11.52 -9.84 -1.33
N VAL A 166 12.23 -9.07 -0.52
CA VAL A 166 13.60 -9.38 -0.12
C VAL A 166 13.73 -9.28 1.39
N TYR A 167 14.59 -10.10 1.96
CA TYR A 167 15.00 -9.91 3.34
C TYR A 167 16.12 -8.87 3.39
N SER A 168 15.90 -7.81 4.16
CA SER A 168 16.88 -6.73 4.33
C SER A 168 16.97 -6.35 5.80
N LEU A 169 18.19 -6.13 6.28
CA LEU A 169 18.46 -5.69 7.66
C LEU A 169 18.27 -4.18 7.86
N GLU A 170 18.13 -3.41 6.81
CA GLU A 170 18.11 -1.95 6.85
C GLU A 170 16.96 -1.38 7.68
N HIS A 171 15.80 -2.00 7.62
CA HIS A 171 14.63 -1.60 8.42
C HIS A 171 14.43 -2.43 9.70
N PHE A 172 15.27 -3.42 9.95
CA PHE A 172 15.19 -4.33 11.12
C PHE A 172 13.79 -4.92 11.35
N MET A 173 12.99 -5.03 10.30
CA MET A 173 11.63 -5.57 10.34
C MET A 173 11.30 -6.31 9.05
N GLY A 174 10.39 -7.28 9.14
CA GLY A 174 9.80 -7.92 7.98
C GLY A 174 8.86 -6.98 7.22
N TYR A 175 8.38 -7.43 6.07
CA TYR A 175 7.38 -6.70 5.31
C TYR A 175 6.12 -6.41 6.13
N ARG A 176 5.50 -5.27 5.85
CA ARG A 176 4.27 -4.83 6.49
C ARG A 176 3.29 -4.37 5.42
N PHE A 177 2.02 -4.65 5.61
CA PHE A 177 0.98 -3.91 4.89
C PHE A 177 0.99 -2.46 5.37
N ALA A 178 0.85 -1.52 4.45
CA ALA A 178 0.93 -0.10 4.73
C ALA A 178 -0.22 0.64 4.07
N ILE A 179 -1.04 1.33 4.85
CA ILE A 179 -2.08 2.24 4.38
C ILE A 179 -1.48 3.64 4.40
N THR A 180 -1.48 4.31 3.27
CA THR A 180 -0.90 5.65 3.19
C THR A 180 -1.62 6.55 2.18
N TYR A 181 -1.45 7.84 2.42
CA TYR A 181 -1.84 8.92 1.54
C TYR A 181 -0.77 10.00 1.60
N PHE A 182 -0.28 10.43 0.45
CA PHE A 182 0.71 11.50 0.35
C PHE A 182 0.51 12.34 -0.91
N SER A 183 1.07 13.55 -0.88
CA SER A 183 1.01 14.53 -1.96
C SER A 183 2.39 14.73 -2.57
N THR A 184 2.47 14.81 -3.91
CA THR A 184 3.73 15.09 -4.63
C THR A 184 3.80 16.50 -5.19
N LYS A 185 2.67 17.22 -5.25
CA LYS A 185 2.59 18.56 -5.85
C LYS A 185 2.05 19.61 -4.90
N GLU A 186 0.90 19.37 -4.30
CA GLU A 186 0.23 20.30 -3.40
C GLU A 186 -0.47 19.56 -2.27
N THR A 187 -0.49 20.16 -1.09
CA THR A 187 -1.14 19.60 0.09
C THR A 187 -2.60 20.03 0.22
N GLY A 188 -3.32 19.45 1.19
CA GLY A 188 -4.69 19.85 1.57
C GLY A 188 -5.80 19.06 0.92
N GLY A 189 -5.49 17.96 0.21
CA GLY A 189 -6.46 16.95 -0.14
C GLY A 189 -6.77 16.00 1.02
N THR A 190 -7.74 15.11 0.83
CA THR A 190 -8.08 14.05 1.77
C THR A 190 -8.34 12.74 1.05
N ALA A 191 -7.95 11.63 1.67
CA ALA A 191 -8.32 10.29 1.27
C ALA A 191 -8.96 9.55 2.43
N ASP A 192 -9.98 8.77 2.15
CA ASP A 192 -10.72 7.99 3.13
C ASP A 192 -10.54 6.49 2.88
N PHE A 193 -10.34 5.73 3.95
CA PHE A 193 -10.10 4.29 3.90
C PHE A 193 -11.13 3.57 4.75
N THR A 194 -11.66 2.46 4.23
CA THR A 194 -12.64 1.63 4.96
C THR A 194 -12.49 0.16 4.59
N ASN A 195 -13.25 -0.71 5.24
CA ASN A 195 -13.33 -2.15 4.96
C ASN A 195 -11.97 -2.86 4.96
N PHE A 196 -11.04 -2.42 5.81
CA PHE A 196 -9.78 -3.15 5.93
C PHE A 196 -10.02 -4.54 6.50
N LYS A 197 -9.52 -5.55 5.80
CA LYS A 197 -9.53 -6.95 6.23
C LYS A 197 -8.14 -7.53 6.09
N LEU A 198 -7.66 -8.20 7.13
CA LEU A 198 -6.45 -9.01 7.09
C LEU A 198 -6.83 -10.45 7.33
N GLN A 199 -6.37 -11.35 6.48
CA GLN A 199 -6.60 -12.79 6.61
C GLN A 199 -5.29 -13.54 6.45
N ILE A 200 -5.14 -14.62 7.22
CA ILE A 200 -4.07 -15.60 7.05
C ILE A 200 -4.70 -16.78 6.32
N VAL A 201 -4.08 -17.21 5.25
CA VAL A 201 -4.56 -18.29 4.39
C VAL A 201 -3.42 -19.28 4.12
N GLU A 202 -3.76 -20.51 3.77
CA GLU A 202 -2.76 -21.53 3.48
C GLU A 202 -2.13 -21.34 2.09
N ARG A 203 -2.91 -20.83 1.13
CA ARG A 203 -2.48 -20.61 -0.26
C ARG A 203 -3.10 -19.33 -0.82
N PRO A 204 -2.47 -18.67 -1.81
CA PRO A 204 -3.01 -17.47 -2.45
C PRO A 204 -4.43 -17.67 -3.01
N GLU A 205 -4.71 -18.84 -3.56
CA GLU A 205 -6.01 -19.17 -4.15
C GLU A 205 -7.15 -19.19 -3.11
N ASP A 206 -6.82 -19.45 -1.85
CA ASP A 206 -7.80 -19.46 -0.74
C ASP A 206 -8.24 -18.02 -0.36
N ALA A 207 -7.49 -17.01 -0.82
CA ALA A 207 -7.79 -15.58 -0.63
C ALA A 207 -8.65 -14.98 -1.75
N MET A 208 -8.90 -15.73 -2.82
CA MET A 208 -9.75 -15.29 -3.91
C MET A 208 -11.20 -15.67 -3.61
N ASP A 209 -12.14 -14.77 -3.89
CA ASP A 209 -13.55 -15.08 -3.75
C ASP A 209 -13.87 -16.30 -4.63
N LYS A 210 -14.25 -17.39 -4.00
CA LYS A 210 -14.89 -18.51 -4.71
C LYS A 210 -16.25 -17.96 -5.11
N GLY A 211 -16.40 -17.58 -6.37
CA GLY A 211 -17.71 -17.18 -6.90
C GLY A 211 -18.75 -18.22 -6.50
N GLU A 212 -19.79 -17.78 -5.80
CA GLU A 212 -20.99 -18.56 -5.55
C GLU A 212 -21.73 -18.80 -6.86
#